data_96f731e3c92a50c7de805a3342fa76ba
#
_entry.id   96f731e3c92a50c7de805a3342fa76ba
#
_cell.length_a   1.000
_cell.length_b   1.000
_cell.length_c   1.000
_cell.angle_alpha   90.00
_cell.angle_beta   90.00
_cell.angle_gamma   90.00
#
_symmetry.space_group_name_H-M   'P 1'
#
loop_
_entity.id
_entity.type
_entity.pdbx_description
1 polymer ?
#
loop_
_entity_poly.entity_id
_entity_poly.type
_entity_poly.pdbx_seq_one_letter_code
_entity_poly.pdbx_strand_id
1 'polypeptide(L)'
;MPEILEHDTETAALKVPPHSVEAEQSVLGGLMLDNQAWDNVADRLVADDFYRYEHRLIFNVMAQLAEAARPLDVVTLSEALEGRDQLDTVGGLAYLAELARNTPSASNIRAYADIVRERATLRKLIRAASQIADGAFSPQGRPADELVDEAERLVFQISEERPKSGGPIGMSELLAKAVDRIDELFNMKGEMTGLSTGFRDLDEMTSGLQPSDLVIIAGRPSMGKCIMAGSRLVDPASGALVTIDELVARQQADLLSLGDDFRLAPARASALVD
;
A
#
# COMPACT_ATOMS: atom_id res chain seq x y z
N MET A 1 9.04 34.19 -33.04
CA MET A 1 9.90 33.88 -31.91
C MET A 1 9.01 33.63 -30.70
N PRO A 2 8.92 32.41 -30.14
CA PRO A 2 8.19 32.22 -28.88
C PRO A 2 9.11 32.64 -27.73
N GLU A 3 8.62 33.53 -26.89
CA GLU A 3 9.21 33.89 -25.62
C GLU A 3 9.34 32.65 -24.75
N ILE A 4 10.56 32.27 -24.46
CA ILE A 4 10.90 31.31 -23.41
C ILE A 4 10.61 32.04 -22.11
N LEU A 5 9.50 31.67 -21.44
CA LEU A 5 9.23 32.04 -20.06
C LEU A 5 10.40 31.53 -19.23
N GLU A 6 11.33 32.43 -18.87
CA GLU A 6 12.31 32.21 -17.85
C GLU A 6 11.57 31.85 -16.54
N HIS A 7 11.55 30.58 -16.22
CA HIS A 7 11.07 30.10 -14.96
C HIS A 7 12.04 30.63 -13.89
N ASP A 8 11.53 31.55 -13.11
CA ASP A 8 12.19 32.27 -12.01
C ASP A 8 12.89 31.27 -11.09
N THR A 9 14.19 31.09 -11.28
CA THR A 9 15.02 30.13 -10.53
C THR A 9 15.20 30.58 -9.06
N GLU A 10 14.88 31.82 -8.73
CA GLU A 10 14.96 32.32 -7.34
C GLU A 10 13.81 31.83 -6.46
N THR A 11 12.61 31.59 -7.01
CA THR A 11 11.49 31.03 -6.25
C THR A 11 11.59 29.52 -6.00
N ALA A 12 12.41 28.81 -6.75
CA ALA A 12 12.67 27.36 -6.53
C ALA A 12 13.50 27.11 -5.25
N ALA A 13 14.26 28.10 -4.76
CA ALA A 13 15.12 27.97 -3.57
C ALA A 13 14.37 27.99 -2.23
N LEU A 14 13.08 28.30 -2.21
CA LEU A 14 12.27 28.44 -0.99
C LEU A 14 11.10 27.44 -0.90
N LYS A 15 11.24 26.26 -1.47
CA LYS A 15 10.21 25.21 -1.31
C LYS A 15 10.26 24.63 0.09
N VAL A 16 9.47 25.21 1.01
CA VAL A 16 9.27 24.64 2.35
C VAL A 16 8.52 23.31 2.22
N PRO A 17 9.03 22.24 2.85
CA PRO A 17 8.34 20.95 2.80
C PRO A 17 6.90 21.05 3.32
N PRO A 18 5.94 20.35 2.71
CA PRO A 18 4.54 20.38 3.14
C PRO A 18 4.37 20.00 4.60
N HIS A 19 3.72 20.85 5.40
CA HIS A 19 3.45 20.63 6.82
C HIS A 19 2.22 21.43 7.27
N SER A 20 1.68 21.11 8.43
CA SER A 20 0.70 21.94 9.17
C SER A 20 0.99 21.80 10.65
N VAL A 21 1.65 22.80 11.20
CA VAL A 21 2.00 22.85 12.63
C VAL A 21 0.75 22.86 13.49
N GLU A 22 -0.29 23.56 13.05
CA GLU A 22 -1.57 23.67 13.74
C GLU A 22 -2.29 22.32 13.84
N ALA A 23 -2.25 21.52 12.76
CA ALA A 23 -2.83 20.18 12.78
C ALA A 23 -2.04 19.23 13.71
N GLU A 24 -0.70 19.31 13.68
CA GLU A 24 0.17 18.53 14.58
C GLU A 24 -0.10 18.88 16.05
N GLN A 25 -0.17 20.16 16.37
CA GLN A 25 -0.50 20.64 17.71
C GLN A 25 -1.89 20.20 18.15
N SER A 26 -2.87 20.24 17.24
CA SER A 26 -4.24 19.81 17.53
C SER A 26 -4.35 18.30 17.77
N VAL A 27 -3.54 17.48 17.09
CA VAL A 27 -3.45 16.04 17.38
C VAL A 27 -2.86 15.80 18.76
N LEU A 28 -1.70 16.38 19.06
CA LEU A 28 -1.01 16.17 20.33
C LEU A 28 -1.84 16.69 21.52
N GLY A 29 -2.37 17.90 21.41
CA GLY A 29 -3.23 18.47 22.44
C GLY A 29 -4.54 17.71 22.61
N GLY A 30 -5.14 17.23 21.51
CA GLY A 30 -6.35 16.39 21.55
C GLY A 30 -6.15 15.08 22.30
N LEU A 31 -4.98 14.43 22.12
CA LEU A 31 -4.61 13.21 22.84
C LEU A 31 -4.41 13.46 24.34
N MET A 32 -3.90 14.65 24.72
CA MET A 32 -3.77 15.04 26.14
C MET A 32 -5.11 15.34 26.81
N LEU A 33 -6.09 15.80 26.04
CA LEU A 33 -7.44 16.13 26.55
C LEU A 33 -8.34 14.88 26.65
N ASP A 34 -8.18 13.96 25.72
CA ASP A 34 -8.99 12.73 25.64
C ASP A 34 -8.11 11.54 25.25
N ASN A 35 -7.77 10.71 26.24
CA ASN A 35 -6.95 9.53 26.01
C ASN A 35 -7.64 8.47 25.13
N GLN A 36 -8.97 8.42 25.09
CA GLN A 36 -9.72 7.49 24.22
C GLN A 36 -9.57 7.85 22.74
N ALA A 37 -9.20 9.10 22.45
CA ALA A 37 -8.90 9.55 21.10
C ALA A 37 -7.66 8.85 20.51
N TRP A 38 -6.82 8.19 21.33
CA TRP A 38 -5.66 7.41 20.88
C TRP A 38 -6.05 6.33 19.87
N ASP A 39 -7.13 5.60 20.09
CA ASP A 39 -7.62 4.55 19.18
C ASP A 39 -7.99 5.07 17.78
N ASN A 40 -8.26 6.37 17.66
CA ASN A 40 -8.54 7.03 16.38
C ASN A 40 -7.30 7.49 15.62
N VAL A 41 -6.14 7.48 16.26
CA VAL A 41 -4.88 8.05 15.75
C VAL A 41 -3.79 6.98 15.61
N ALA A 42 -3.76 5.99 16.49
CA ALA A 42 -2.70 4.99 16.60
C ALA A 42 -2.44 4.20 15.31
N ASP A 43 -3.50 3.87 14.57
CA ASP A 43 -3.43 3.16 13.29
C ASP A 43 -3.19 4.08 12.08
N ARG A 44 -3.22 5.41 12.27
CA ARG A 44 -3.16 6.42 11.22
C ARG A 44 -1.84 7.15 11.15
N LEU A 45 -1.22 7.42 12.29
CA LEU A 45 -0.01 8.23 12.41
C LEU A 45 1.11 7.45 13.06
N VAL A 46 2.32 7.73 12.58
CA VAL A 46 3.57 7.37 13.24
C VAL A 46 4.37 8.64 13.57
N ALA A 47 5.33 8.53 14.49
CA ALA A 47 6.12 9.69 14.91
C ALA A 47 6.78 10.44 13.73
N ASP A 48 7.24 9.71 12.71
CA ASP A 48 7.88 10.28 11.51
C ASP A 48 6.93 11.08 10.60
N ASP A 49 5.62 10.98 10.81
CA ASP A 49 4.64 11.76 10.07
C ASP A 49 4.58 13.22 10.55
N PHE A 50 5.10 13.53 11.73
CA PHE A 50 5.19 14.89 12.21
C PHE A 50 6.37 15.63 11.57
N TYR A 51 6.16 16.90 11.22
CA TYR A 51 7.18 17.75 10.62
C TYR A 51 8.18 18.24 11.66
N ARG A 52 7.66 18.76 12.80
CA ARG A 52 8.49 19.27 13.88
C ARG A 52 9.14 18.13 14.67
N TYR A 53 10.42 18.26 14.92
CA TYR A 53 11.17 17.28 15.69
C TYR A 53 10.61 17.10 17.11
N GLU A 54 10.26 18.20 17.74
CA GLU A 54 9.66 18.22 19.07
C GLU A 54 8.35 17.43 19.11
N HIS A 55 7.51 17.57 18.09
CA HIS A 55 6.24 16.83 17.98
C HIS A 55 6.47 15.33 17.79
N ARG A 56 7.52 14.94 17.05
CA ARG A 56 7.90 13.52 16.89
C ARG A 56 8.27 12.91 18.24
N LEU A 57 9.06 13.61 19.03
CA LEU A 57 9.45 13.15 20.36
C LEU A 57 8.24 13.00 21.28
N ILE A 58 7.36 14.01 21.30
CA ILE A 58 6.14 13.98 22.10
C ILE A 58 5.26 12.77 21.69
N PHE A 59 4.98 12.62 20.39
CA PHE A 59 4.15 11.53 19.90
C PHE A 59 4.75 10.15 20.20
N ASN A 60 6.05 9.99 20.05
CA ASN A 60 6.74 8.74 20.37
C ASN A 60 6.60 8.35 21.85
N VAL A 61 6.70 9.33 22.75
CA VAL A 61 6.48 9.11 24.18
C VAL A 61 5.02 8.79 24.47
N MET A 62 4.08 9.47 23.81
CA MET A 62 2.64 9.17 23.91
C MET A 62 2.34 7.73 23.48
N ALA A 63 2.92 7.27 22.36
CA ALA A 63 2.75 5.89 21.90
C ALA A 63 3.19 4.87 22.95
N GLN A 64 4.35 5.10 23.59
CA GLN A 64 4.86 4.19 24.61
C GLN A 64 4.05 4.25 25.93
N LEU A 65 3.52 5.40 26.29
CA LEU A 65 2.62 5.53 27.43
C LEU A 65 1.30 4.81 27.16
N ALA A 66 0.75 4.93 25.95
CA ALA A 66 -0.46 4.22 25.53
C ALA A 66 -0.27 2.71 25.54
N GLU A 67 0.85 2.19 25.01
CA GLU A 67 1.21 0.76 25.06
C GLU A 67 1.32 0.25 26.50
N ALA A 68 1.79 1.09 27.41
CA ALA A 68 1.86 0.79 28.85
C ALA A 68 0.53 1.01 29.60
N ALA A 69 -0.55 1.35 28.89
CA ALA A 69 -1.87 1.71 29.44
C ALA A 69 -1.78 2.85 30.51
N ARG A 70 -0.86 3.80 30.33
CA ARG A 70 -0.68 4.98 31.17
C ARG A 70 -1.42 6.17 30.58
N PRO A 71 -1.87 7.13 31.42
CA PRO A 71 -2.51 8.35 30.94
C PRO A 71 -1.60 9.18 30.02
N LEU A 72 -2.22 9.88 29.05
CA LEU A 72 -1.52 10.77 28.10
C LEU A 72 -1.62 12.25 28.51
N ASP A 73 -1.83 12.54 29.79
CA ASP A 73 -1.92 13.91 30.30
C ASP A 73 -0.54 14.61 30.37
N VAL A 74 -0.60 15.93 30.53
CA VAL A 74 0.58 16.80 30.55
C VAL A 74 1.58 16.39 31.64
N VAL A 75 1.11 15.95 32.82
CA VAL A 75 1.98 15.61 33.96
C VAL A 75 2.71 14.30 33.68
N THR A 76 1.97 13.25 33.32
CA THR A 76 2.54 11.93 32.99
C THR A 76 3.53 12.01 31.82
N LEU A 77 3.19 12.83 30.81
CA LEU A 77 4.04 13.04 29.65
C LEU A 77 5.32 13.82 30.00
N SER A 78 5.23 14.86 30.84
CA SER A 78 6.41 15.62 31.27
C SER A 78 7.38 14.76 32.07
N GLU A 79 6.90 13.92 33.01
CA GLU A 79 7.74 12.98 33.76
C GLU A 79 8.43 11.96 32.85
N ALA A 80 7.70 11.44 31.86
CA ALA A 80 8.25 10.48 30.92
C ALA A 80 9.32 11.09 29.99
N LEU A 81 9.16 12.36 29.60
CA LEU A 81 10.15 13.13 28.84
C LEU A 81 11.35 13.53 29.69
N GLU A 82 11.15 13.93 30.95
CA GLU A 82 12.22 14.27 31.90
C GLU A 82 13.09 13.04 32.17
N GLY A 83 12.50 11.88 32.40
CA GLY A 83 13.24 10.61 32.60
C GLY A 83 14.10 10.19 31.41
N ARG A 84 14.01 10.90 30.26
CA ARG A 84 14.80 10.70 29.03
C ARG A 84 15.68 11.89 28.66
N ASP A 85 15.77 12.87 29.50
CA ASP A 85 16.45 14.14 29.23
C ASP A 85 15.93 14.86 27.97
N GLN A 86 14.64 14.71 27.63
CA GLN A 86 14.03 15.26 26.41
C GLN A 86 13.05 16.39 26.69
N LEU A 87 12.69 16.66 27.94
CA LEU A 87 11.69 17.67 28.29
C LEU A 87 12.07 19.06 27.80
N ASP A 88 13.30 19.49 27.97
CA ASP A 88 13.77 20.79 27.50
C ASP A 88 13.80 20.89 25.98
N THR A 89 14.13 19.79 25.31
CA THR A 89 14.15 19.71 23.83
C THR A 89 12.77 19.95 23.22
N VAL A 90 11.71 19.50 23.89
CA VAL A 90 10.34 19.68 23.40
C VAL A 90 9.73 21.04 23.81
N GLY A 91 10.46 21.88 24.50
CA GLY A 91 10.01 23.22 24.96
C GLY A 91 9.48 23.25 26.39
N GLY A 92 9.79 22.22 27.17
CA GLY A 92 9.45 22.14 28.59
C GLY A 92 7.98 21.93 28.89
N LEU A 93 7.64 21.87 30.17
CA LEU A 93 6.26 21.73 30.65
C LEU A 93 5.33 22.83 30.12
N ALA A 94 5.87 24.04 29.92
CA ALA A 94 5.08 25.17 29.43
C ALA A 94 4.52 24.92 28.04
N TYR A 95 5.31 24.33 27.14
CA TYR A 95 4.87 23.99 25.79
C TYR A 95 3.83 22.86 25.77
N LEU A 96 4.01 21.83 26.59
CA LEU A 96 3.03 20.76 26.74
C LEU A 96 1.67 21.28 27.23
N ALA A 97 1.71 22.18 28.25
CA ALA A 97 0.53 22.84 28.77
C ALA A 97 -0.14 23.75 27.72
N GLU A 98 0.64 24.40 26.87
CA GLU A 98 0.17 25.25 25.79
C GLU A 98 -0.54 24.39 24.72
N LEU A 99 0.01 23.25 24.32
CA LEU A 99 -0.60 22.30 23.37
C LEU A 99 -1.98 21.85 23.87
N ALA A 100 -2.06 21.42 25.13
CA ALA A 100 -3.33 20.98 25.72
C ALA A 100 -4.36 22.12 25.79
N ARG A 101 -3.94 23.33 26.17
CA ARG A 101 -4.84 24.49 26.34
C ARG A 101 -5.33 25.06 25.02
N ASN A 102 -4.50 25.09 23.99
CA ASN A 102 -4.81 25.68 22.67
C ASN A 102 -5.64 24.76 21.79
N THR A 103 -5.85 23.51 22.19
CA THR A 103 -6.69 22.56 21.46
C THR A 103 -8.15 22.70 21.87
N PRO A 104 -9.06 23.14 20.98
CA PRO A 104 -10.45 23.44 21.37
C PRO A 104 -11.25 22.18 21.73
N SER A 105 -10.97 21.04 21.10
CA SER A 105 -11.66 19.78 21.27
C SER A 105 -10.95 18.61 20.58
N ALA A 106 -10.99 17.44 21.18
CA ALA A 106 -10.56 16.19 20.58
C ALA A 106 -11.53 15.61 19.52
N SER A 107 -12.73 16.19 19.37
CA SER A 107 -13.80 15.66 18.50
C SER A 107 -13.37 15.51 17.04
N ASN A 108 -12.50 16.36 16.53
CA ASN A 108 -12.06 16.38 15.14
C ASN A 108 -10.66 15.78 14.96
N ILE A 109 -10.16 15.05 15.94
CA ILE A 109 -8.77 14.55 15.94
C ILE A 109 -8.45 13.70 14.71
N ARG A 110 -9.41 12.93 14.19
CA ARG A 110 -9.25 12.16 12.94
C ARG A 110 -8.95 13.04 11.74
N ALA A 111 -9.69 14.14 11.58
CA ALA A 111 -9.47 15.09 10.49
C ALA A 111 -8.09 15.74 10.58
N TYR A 112 -7.63 16.08 11.79
CA TYR A 112 -6.28 16.62 11.99
C TYR A 112 -5.21 15.57 11.72
N ALA A 113 -5.41 14.33 12.16
CA ALA A 113 -4.51 13.22 11.83
C ALA A 113 -4.42 12.98 10.32
N ASP A 114 -5.53 13.03 9.60
CA ASP A 114 -5.55 12.89 8.14
C ASP A 114 -4.76 14.02 7.45
N ILE A 115 -4.85 15.27 7.93
CA ILE A 115 -4.04 16.40 7.42
C ILE A 115 -2.54 16.14 7.66
N VAL A 116 -2.15 15.74 8.89
CA VAL A 116 -0.74 15.44 9.21
C VAL A 116 -0.22 14.34 8.30
N ARG A 117 -0.99 13.27 8.11
CA ARG A 117 -0.65 12.14 7.25
C ARG A 117 -0.51 12.53 5.78
N GLU A 118 -1.44 13.33 5.25
CA GLU A 118 -1.37 13.85 3.88
C GLU A 118 -0.08 14.63 3.65
N ARG A 119 0.26 15.56 4.57
CA ARG A 119 1.49 16.35 4.49
C ARG A 119 2.74 15.48 4.61
N ALA A 120 2.72 14.47 5.46
CA ALA A 120 3.81 13.49 5.58
C ALA A 120 4.00 12.70 4.28
N THR A 121 2.92 12.23 3.67
CA THR A 121 2.96 11.51 2.38
C THR A 121 3.57 12.38 1.27
N LEU A 122 3.20 13.65 1.20
CA LEU A 122 3.81 14.60 0.24
C LEU A 122 5.32 14.78 0.51
N ARG A 123 5.75 14.84 1.77
CA ARG A 123 7.19 14.90 2.12
C ARG A 123 7.93 13.63 1.71
N LYS A 124 7.32 12.45 1.90
CA LYS A 124 7.89 11.17 1.46
C LYS A 124 8.03 11.13 -0.05
N LEU A 125 7.01 11.60 -0.78
CA LEU A 125 7.05 11.69 -2.25
C LEU A 125 8.16 12.62 -2.74
N ILE A 126 8.31 13.80 -2.12
CA ILE A 126 9.39 14.74 -2.45
C ILE A 126 10.76 14.09 -2.22
N ARG A 127 10.95 13.39 -1.10
CA ARG A 127 12.21 12.70 -0.81
C ARG A 127 12.51 11.61 -1.83
N ALA A 128 11.53 10.76 -2.14
CA ALA A 128 11.68 9.73 -3.15
C ALA A 128 12.02 10.31 -4.53
N ALA A 129 11.32 11.36 -4.95
CA ALA A 129 11.60 12.04 -6.22
C ALA A 129 13.03 12.63 -6.26
N SER A 130 13.51 13.22 -5.15
CA SER A 130 14.90 13.72 -5.07
C SER A 130 15.90 12.58 -5.16
N GLN A 131 15.68 11.46 -4.45
CA GLN A 131 16.56 10.29 -4.51
C GLN A 131 16.62 9.69 -5.92
N ILE A 132 15.47 9.59 -6.59
CA ILE A 132 15.39 9.10 -7.98
C ILE A 132 16.17 10.02 -8.92
N ALA A 133 15.98 11.35 -8.79
CA ALA A 133 16.70 12.32 -9.60
C ALA A 133 18.21 12.26 -9.35
N ASP A 134 18.64 12.25 -8.08
CA ASP A 134 20.07 12.17 -7.70
C ASP A 134 20.71 10.87 -8.21
N GLY A 135 20.00 9.73 -8.13
CA GLY A 135 20.45 8.47 -8.68
C GLY A 135 20.62 8.50 -10.20
N ALA A 136 19.69 9.14 -10.91
CA ALA A 136 19.76 9.29 -12.37
C ALA A 136 20.87 10.23 -12.81
N PHE A 137 21.12 11.33 -12.07
CA PHE A 137 22.25 12.25 -12.34
C PHE A 137 23.62 11.65 -12.00
N SER A 138 23.68 10.73 -11.03
CA SER A 138 24.92 10.12 -10.55
C SER A 138 24.79 8.60 -10.45
N PRO A 139 24.76 7.88 -11.59
CA PRO A 139 24.45 6.44 -11.63
C PRO A 139 25.52 5.55 -10.98
N GLN A 140 26.75 6.06 -10.76
CA GLN A 140 27.87 5.36 -10.10
C GLN A 140 28.16 3.96 -10.70
N GLY A 141 28.00 3.83 -12.02
CA GLY A 141 28.22 2.57 -12.72
C GLY A 141 27.07 1.58 -12.73
N ARG A 142 25.91 1.93 -12.12
CA ARG A 142 24.69 1.12 -12.17
C ARG A 142 24.01 1.25 -13.55
N PRO A 143 23.47 0.17 -14.12
CA PRO A 143 22.71 0.21 -15.37
C PRO A 143 21.36 0.93 -15.16
N ALA A 144 20.78 1.41 -16.27
CA ALA A 144 19.53 2.16 -16.21
C ALA A 144 18.36 1.34 -15.64
N ASP A 145 18.30 0.05 -15.96
CA ASP A 145 17.24 -0.85 -15.49
C ASP A 145 17.23 -0.96 -13.96
N GLU A 146 18.40 -1.08 -13.33
CA GLU A 146 18.52 -1.12 -11.86
C GLU A 146 18.03 0.18 -11.21
N LEU A 147 18.27 1.33 -11.85
CA LEU A 147 17.78 2.62 -11.35
C LEU A 147 16.27 2.76 -11.48
N VAL A 148 15.68 2.18 -12.53
CA VAL A 148 14.23 2.11 -12.72
C VAL A 148 13.59 1.22 -11.65
N ASP A 149 14.13 0.03 -11.41
CA ASP A 149 13.65 -0.88 -10.36
C ASP A 149 13.72 -0.23 -8.96
N GLU A 150 14.80 0.51 -8.69
CA GLU A 150 14.91 1.26 -7.43
C GLU A 150 13.86 2.38 -7.32
N ALA A 151 13.58 3.10 -8.40
CA ALA A 151 12.57 4.14 -8.45
C ALA A 151 11.17 3.55 -8.18
N GLU A 152 10.83 2.44 -8.81
CA GLU A 152 9.58 1.73 -8.58
C GLU A 152 9.45 1.29 -7.12
N ARG A 153 10.50 0.73 -6.55
CA ARG A 153 10.52 0.32 -5.14
C ARG A 153 10.28 1.49 -4.19
N LEU A 154 10.92 2.65 -4.40
CA LEU A 154 10.75 3.85 -3.58
C LEU A 154 9.32 4.38 -3.64
N VAL A 155 8.71 4.40 -4.83
CA VAL A 155 7.31 4.83 -5.01
C VAL A 155 6.34 3.81 -4.38
N PHE A 156 6.60 2.52 -4.56
CA PHE A 156 5.76 1.45 -4.02
C PHE A 156 5.74 1.47 -2.48
N GLN A 157 6.87 1.69 -1.83
CA GLN A 157 6.96 1.83 -0.37
C GLN A 157 6.03 2.92 0.18
N ILE A 158 5.91 4.07 -0.52
CA ILE A 158 4.98 5.14 -0.11
C ILE A 158 3.52 4.65 -0.16
N SER A 159 3.20 3.78 -1.13
CA SER A 159 1.84 3.25 -1.29
C SER A 159 1.52 2.18 -0.24
N GLU A 160 2.49 1.35 0.14
CA GLU A 160 2.32 0.30 1.17
C GLU A 160 2.16 0.88 2.57
N GLU A 161 2.85 1.98 2.87
CA GLU A 161 2.73 2.67 4.15
C GLU A 161 1.40 3.42 4.34
N ARG A 162 0.54 3.44 3.30
CA ARG A 162 -0.82 3.90 3.50
C ARG A 162 -1.49 2.94 4.48
N PRO A 163 -2.11 3.43 5.57
CA PRO A 163 -2.96 2.57 6.36
C PRO A 163 -3.92 1.91 5.38
N LYS A 164 -3.88 0.59 5.29
CA LYS A 164 -4.90 -0.14 4.54
C LYS A 164 -6.19 0.36 5.13
N SER A 165 -7.00 1.07 4.32
CA SER A 165 -8.28 1.65 4.73
C SER A 165 -9.15 0.52 5.29
N GLY A 166 -9.09 0.29 6.58
CA GLY A 166 -9.65 -0.86 7.25
C GLY A 166 -9.40 -0.80 8.74
N GLY A 167 -9.60 0.38 9.37
CA GLY A 167 -9.86 0.40 10.81
C GLY A 167 -11.07 -0.49 11.14
N PRO A 168 -11.36 -0.76 12.41
CA PRO A 168 -12.52 -1.56 12.80
C PRO A 168 -13.76 -1.06 12.07
N ILE A 169 -14.29 -1.88 11.15
CA ILE A 169 -15.52 -1.57 10.43
C ILE A 169 -16.67 -1.93 11.36
N GLY A 170 -17.65 -1.02 11.49
CA GLY A 170 -18.82 -1.28 12.29
C GLY A 170 -19.53 -2.57 11.86
N MET A 171 -19.93 -3.41 12.82
CA MET A 171 -20.60 -4.70 12.56
C MET A 171 -21.81 -4.54 11.64
N SER A 172 -22.57 -3.43 11.77
CA SER A 172 -23.73 -3.14 10.92
C SER A 172 -23.36 -2.97 9.43
N GLU A 173 -22.23 -2.33 9.15
CA GLU A 173 -21.75 -2.15 7.78
C GLU A 173 -21.23 -3.47 7.18
N LEU A 174 -20.53 -4.29 8.00
CA LEU A 174 -20.10 -5.64 7.59
C LEU A 174 -21.28 -6.56 7.33
N LEU A 175 -22.31 -6.51 8.17
CA LEU A 175 -23.53 -7.28 7.98
C LEU A 175 -24.27 -6.87 6.70
N ALA A 176 -24.39 -5.58 6.41
CA ALA A 176 -25.01 -5.11 5.17
C ALA A 176 -24.26 -5.68 3.94
N LYS A 177 -22.93 -5.56 3.90
CA LYS A 177 -22.10 -6.12 2.82
C LYS A 177 -22.20 -7.64 2.71
N ALA A 178 -22.33 -8.34 3.85
CA ALA A 178 -22.49 -9.80 3.86
C ALA A 178 -23.85 -10.22 3.31
N VAL A 179 -24.93 -9.52 3.67
CA VAL A 179 -26.27 -9.77 3.13
C VAL A 179 -26.32 -9.50 1.63
N ASP A 180 -25.79 -8.37 1.18
CA ASP A 180 -25.72 -8.04 -0.25
C ASP A 180 -24.96 -9.13 -1.03
N ARG A 181 -23.86 -9.63 -0.46
CA ARG A 181 -23.09 -10.71 -1.09
C ARG A 181 -23.83 -12.04 -1.12
N ILE A 182 -24.59 -12.37 -0.07
CA ILE A 182 -25.44 -13.57 -0.05
C ILE A 182 -26.55 -13.47 -1.11
N ASP A 183 -27.16 -12.29 -1.25
CA ASP A 183 -28.20 -12.06 -2.26
C ASP A 183 -27.64 -12.16 -3.69
N GLU A 184 -26.45 -11.63 -3.94
CA GLU A 184 -25.74 -11.81 -5.20
C GLU A 184 -25.54 -13.30 -5.51
N LEU A 185 -24.97 -14.06 -4.57
CA LEU A 185 -24.71 -15.49 -4.72
C LEU A 185 -25.99 -16.30 -4.90
N PHE A 186 -27.07 -15.93 -4.20
CA PHE A 186 -28.36 -16.58 -4.34
C PHE A 186 -29.00 -16.37 -5.72
N ASN A 187 -28.80 -15.18 -6.29
CA ASN A 187 -29.31 -14.82 -7.61
C ASN A 187 -28.47 -15.40 -8.76
N MET A 188 -27.21 -15.77 -8.51
CA MET A 188 -26.34 -16.50 -9.43
C MET A 188 -26.75 -17.97 -9.46
N LYS A 189 -27.81 -18.31 -10.20
CA LYS A 189 -28.35 -19.67 -10.32
C LYS A 189 -27.34 -20.63 -10.96
N GLY A 190 -26.42 -21.17 -10.14
CA GLY A 190 -25.49 -22.23 -10.58
C GLY A 190 -24.35 -21.73 -11.48
N GLU A 191 -24.15 -20.43 -11.63
CA GLU A 191 -22.98 -19.85 -12.28
C GLU A 191 -21.78 -19.90 -11.31
N MET A 192 -20.63 -20.15 -11.87
CA MET A 192 -19.36 -20.19 -11.15
C MET A 192 -19.11 -18.83 -10.48
N THR A 193 -18.81 -18.83 -9.18
CA THR A 193 -18.65 -17.60 -8.40
C THR A 193 -17.26 -16.97 -8.53
N GLY A 194 -16.27 -17.77 -8.97
CA GLY A 194 -14.89 -17.37 -9.16
C GLY A 194 -14.44 -17.33 -10.62
N LEU A 195 -13.15 -17.06 -10.82
CA LEU A 195 -12.50 -17.10 -12.12
C LEU A 195 -12.36 -18.56 -12.58
N SER A 196 -12.86 -18.87 -13.77
CA SER A 196 -12.70 -20.20 -14.37
C SER A 196 -11.24 -20.54 -14.62
N THR A 197 -10.84 -21.74 -14.24
CA THR A 197 -9.52 -22.31 -14.57
C THR A 197 -9.50 -22.91 -15.98
N GLY A 198 -10.66 -23.12 -16.61
CA GLY A 198 -10.83 -23.84 -17.87
C GLY A 198 -10.85 -25.37 -17.71
N PHE A 199 -10.67 -25.90 -16.50
CA PHE A 199 -10.81 -27.32 -16.19
C PHE A 199 -12.14 -27.54 -15.47
N ARG A 200 -13.12 -28.11 -16.18
CA ARG A 200 -14.48 -28.23 -15.69
C ARG A 200 -14.58 -28.91 -14.33
N ASP A 201 -13.91 -30.04 -14.14
CA ASP A 201 -13.97 -30.79 -12.89
C ASP A 201 -13.34 -30.02 -11.72
N LEU A 202 -12.30 -29.24 -11.99
CA LEU A 202 -11.67 -28.39 -11.01
C LEU A 202 -12.59 -27.19 -10.67
N ASP A 203 -13.17 -26.59 -11.69
CA ASP A 203 -14.10 -25.47 -11.53
C ASP A 203 -15.38 -25.90 -10.78
N GLU A 204 -15.91 -27.11 -11.04
CA GLU A 204 -17.03 -27.69 -10.29
C GLU A 204 -16.67 -27.94 -8.81
N MET A 205 -15.44 -28.40 -8.54
CA MET A 205 -14.98 -28.66 -7.16
C MET A 205 -14.69 -27.41 -6.36
N THR A 206 -14.17 -26.35 -7.00
CA THR A 206 -13.72 -25.12 -6.33
C THR A 206 -14.68 -23.95 -6.49
N SER A 207 -15.68 -24.06 -7.37
CA SER A 207 -16.51 -22.95 -7.85
C SER A 207 -15.68 -21.83 -8.50
N GLY A 208 -14.53 -22.18 -9.09
CA GLY A 208 -13.54 -21.27 -9.64
C GLY A 208 -12.60 -20.67 -8.60
N LEU A 209 -11.60 -19.92 -9.07
CA LEU A 209 -10.63 -19.25 -8.19
C LEU A 209 -11.25 -17.99 -7.58
N GLN A 210 -11.30 -17.92 -6.25
CA GLN A 210 -11.94 -16.80 -5.56
C GLN A 210 -10.96 -15.63 -5.36
N PRO A 211 -11.45 -14.38 -5.36
CA PRO A 211 -10.63 -13.24 -4.98
C PRO A 211 -10.04 -13.41 -3.58
N SER A 212 -8.79 -13.04 -3.40
CA SER A 212 -8.01 -13.15 -2.15
C SER A 212 -7.54 -14.56 -1.77
N ASP A 213 -7.81 -15.60 -2.58
CA ASP A 213 -7.26 -16.92 -2.36
C ASP A 213 -5.79 -16.99 -2.83
N LEU A 214 -4.96 -17.64 -2.03
CA LEU A 214 -3.62 -18.03 -2.46
C LEU A 214 -3.66 -19.43 -3.06
N VAL A 215 -3.57 -19.54 -4.37
CA VAL A 215 -3.58 -20.82 -5.08
C VAL A 215 -2.15 -21.27 -5.38
N ILE A 216 -1.75 -22.43 -4.83
CA ILE A 216 -0.42 -23.00 -5.03
C ILE A 216 -0.53 -24.23 -5.92
N ILE A 217 0.06 -24.15 -7.12
CA ILE A 217 0.17 -25.29 -8.03
C ILE A 217 1.52 -25.96 -7.81
N ALA A 218 1.51 -27.18 -7.27
CA ALA A 218 2.70 -27.96 -7.01
C ALA A 218 2.70 -29.25 -7.84
N GLY A 219 3.88 -29.67 -8.27
CA GLY A 219 4.08 -30.93 -8.99
C GLY A 219 5.49 -31.43 -8.77
N ARG A 220 5.68 -32.75 -8.76
CA ARG A 220 7.01 -33.36 -8.73
C ARG A 220 7.76 -33.04 -10.04
N PRO A 221 9.08 -33.06 -10.07
CA PRO A 221 9.84 -33.00 -11.31
C PRO A 221 9.31 -34.02 -12.32
N SER A 222 9.24 -33.63 -13.59
CA SER A 222 8.73 -34.44 -14.71
C SER A 222 7.22 -34.66 -14.80
N MET A 223 6.41 -33.99 -13.97
CA MET A 223 4.94 -34.08 -14.04
C MET A 223 4.29 -33.00 -14.95
N GLY A 224 5.06 -32.36 -15.82
CA GLY A 224 4.52 -31.40 -16.79
C GLY A 224 4.11 -30.04 -16.24
N LYS A 225 4.49 -29.70 -14.97
CA LYS A 225 4.17 -28.40 -14.35
C LYS A 225 4.73 -27.20 -15.11
N CYS A 226 5.92 -27.35 -15.68
CA CYS A 226 6.59 -26.34 -16.48
C CYS A 226 7.01 -26.91 -17.83
N ILE A 227 6.84 -26.14 -18.88
CA ILE A 227 7.34 -26.46 -20.22
C ILE A 227 8.63 -25.63 -20.41
N MET A 228 9.73 -26.26 -20.82
CA MET A 228 10.99 -25.57 -21.06
C MET A 228 10.88 -24.70 -22.32
N ALA A 229 11.57 -23.58 -22.33
CA ALA A 229 11.84 -22.79 -23.55
C ALA A 229 12.40 -23.72 -24.66
N GLY A 230 11.95 -23.52 -25.88
CA GLY A 230 12.30 -24.38 -27.00
C GLY A 230 11.53 -25.70 -27.11
N SER A 231 10.61 -26.02 -26.17
CA SER A 231 9.68 -27.15 -26.31
C SER A 231 8.81 -26.96 -27.56
N ARG A 232 8.58 -28.07 -28.29
CA ARG A 232 7.78 -28.05 -29.53
C ARG A 232 6.35 -28.48 -29.26
N LEU A 233 5.42 -27.68 -29.77
CA LEU A 233 3.97 -27.93 -29.72
C LEU A 233 3.47 -28.04 -31.14
N VAL A 234 2.32 -28.74 -31.32
CA VAL A 234 1.65 -28.80 -32.60
C VAL A 234 0.78 -27.57 -32.79
N ASP A 235 1.06 -26.77 -33.80
CA ASP A 235 0.22 -25.67 -34.24
C ASP A 235 -1.07 -26.21 -34.82
N PRO A 236 -2.25 -25.94 -34.25
CA PRO A 236 -3.52 -26.48 -34.69
C PRO A 236 -3.92 -26.03 -36.09
N ALA A 237 -3.45 -24.88 -36.55
CA ALA A 237 -3.80 -24.32 -37.85
C ALA A 237 -3.01 -24.97 -39.00
N SER A 238 -1.72 -25.26 -38.78
CA SER A 238 -0.82 -25.80 -39.81
C SER A 238 -0.48 -27.28 -39.63
N GLY A 239 -0.70 -27.85 -38.44
CA GLY A 239 -0.25 -29.18 -38.06
C GLY A 239 1.28 -29.29 -37.89
N ALA A 240 2.02 -28.21 -38.01
CA ALA A 240 3.48 -28.16 -37.87
C ALA A 240 3.92 -28.16 -36.41
N LEU A 241 5.12 -28.69 -36.13
CA LEU A 241 5.77 -28.58 -34.84
C LEU A 241 6.46 -27.22 -34.75
N VAL A 242 5.96 -26.35 -33.89
CA VAL A 242 6.52 -25.01 -33.61
C VAL A 242 7.02 -24.94 -32.17
N THR A 243 7.99 -24.08 -31.90
CA THR A 243 8.45 -23.89 -30.54
C THR A 243 7.46 -23.04 -29.76
N ILE A 244 7.44 -23.21 -28.43
CA ILE A 244 6.58 -22.40 -27.55
C ILE A 244 6.96 -20.91 -27.67
N ASP A 245 8.26 -20.62 -27.83
CA ASP A 245 8.76 -19.24 -27.99
C ASP A 245 8.21 -18.59 -29.29
N GLU A 246 8.09 -19.36 -30.37
CA GLU A 246 7.48 -18.88 -31.62
C GLU A 246 5.98 -18.62 -31.46
N LEU A 247 5.27 -19.44 -30.69
CA LEU A 247 3.83 -19.26 -30.41
C LEU A 247 3.61 -18.00 -29.56
N VAL A 248 4.41 -17.79 -28.54
CA VAL A 248 4.37 -16.59 -27.69
C VAL A 248 4.68 -15.33 -28.50
N ALA A 249 5.75 -15.36 -29.31
CA ALA A 249 6.14 -14.21 -30.16
C ALA A 249 5.06 -13.86 -31.21
N ARG A 250 4.29 -14.84 -31.68
CA ARG A 250 3.16 -14.61 -32.60
C ARG A 250 1.89 -14.18 -31.88
N GLN A 251 1.87 -14.16 -30.54
CA GLN A 251 0.69 -13.96 -29.73
C GLN A 251 -0.45 -14.92 -30.10
N GLN A 252 -0.11 -16.14 -30.51
CA GLN A 252 -1.04 -17.14 -30.96
C GLN A 252 -1.65 -17.86 -29.76
N ALA A 253 -2.95 -17.68 -29.57
CA ALA A 253 -3.67 -18.24 -28.43
C ALA A 253 -4.24 -19.66 -28.67
N ASP A 254 -4.26 -20.13 -29.92
CA ASP A 254 -4.85 -21.41 -30.25
C ASP A 254 -3.81 -22.54 -30.14
N LEU A 255 -4.14 -23.55 -29.36
CA LEU A 255 -3.29 -24.70 -29.04
C LEU A 255 -4.12 -25.99 -29.26
N LEU A 256 -3.46 -27.14 -29.37
CA LEU A 256 -4.13 -28.44 -29.26
C LEU A 256 -4.12 -28.89 -27.81
N SER A 257 -5.28 -29.16 -27.26
CA SER A 257 -5.44 -29.77 -25.94
C SER A 257 -6.16 -31.13 -26.07
N LEU A 258 -5.99 -31.94 -25.05
CA LEU A 258 -6.72 -33.22 -24.97
C LEU A 258 -8.12 -32.93 -24.43
N GLY A 259 -9.16 -33.26 -25.24
CA GLY A 259 -10.54 -33.15 -24.82
C GLY A 259 -10.97 -34.27 -23.88
N ASP A 260 -12.17 -34.18 -23.32
CA ASP A 260 -12.75 -35.17 -22.38
C ASP A 260 -12.92 -36.58 -23.03
N ASP A 261 -12.99 -36.64 -24.33
CA ASP A 261 -13.05 -37.87 -25.13
C ASP A 261 -11.68 -38.45 -25.49
N PHE A 262 -10.62 -37.95 -24.87
CA PHE A 262 -9.22 -38.28 -25.15
C PHE A 262 -8.77 -38.00 -26.60
N ARG A 263 -9.47 -37.09 -27.30
CA ARG A 263 -9.09 -36.63 -28.62
C ARG A 263 -8.47 -35.25 -28.55
N LEU A 264 -7.50 -34.99 -29.45
CA LEU A 264 -6.91 -33.67 -29.61
C LEU A 264 -7.93 -32.73 -30.25
N ALA A 265 -8.23 -31.63 -29.56
CA ALA A 265 -9.10 -30.58 -30.04
C ALA A 265 -8.44 -29.22 -29.92
N PRO A 266 -8.72 -28.27 -30.83
CA PRO A 266 -8.27 -26.90 -30.69
C PRO A 266 -8.82 -26.29 -29.42
N ALA A 267 -7.93 -25.69 -28.63
CA ALA A 267 -8.25 -24.92 -27.43
C ALA A 267 -7.57 -23.56 -27.49
N ARG A 268 -8.17 -22.58 -26.86
CA ARG A 268 -7.63 -21.23 -26.81
C ARG A 268 -6.96 -20.98 -25.47
N ALA A 269 -5.70 -20.52 -25.48
CA ALA A 269 -5.04 -20.08 -24.27
C ALA A 269 -5.76 -18.86 -23.68
N SER A 270 -6.00 -18.85 -22.37
CA SER A 270 -6.68 -17.75 -21.68
C SER A 270 -5.77 -16.53 -21.46
N ALA A 271 -4.46 -16.75 -21.39
CA ALA A 271 -3.47 -15.69 -21.29
C ALA A 271 -2.13 -16.14 -21.89
N LEU A 272 -1.43 -15.21 -22.51
CA LEU A 272 -0.03 -15.34 -22.91
C LEU A 272 0.72 -14.27 -22.08
N VAL A 273 1.65 -14.72 -21.25
CA VAL A 273 2.46 -13.84 -20.39
C VAL A 273 3.91 -14.12 -20.73
N ASP A 274 4.67 -13.05 -21.03
CA ASP A 274 6.13 -13.08 -21.21
C ASP A 274 6.86 -13.27 -19.88
#